data_2b5b1bd1b446c85adfa3ba767d376b10
#
_entry.id   2b5b1bd1b446c85adfa3ba767d376b10
#
_cell.length_a   1.000
_cell.length_b   1.000
_cell.length_c   1.000
_cell.angle_alpha   90.00
_cell.angle_beta   90.00
_cell.angle_gamma   90.00
#
_symmetry.space_group_name_H-M   'P 1'
#
loop_
_entity.id
_entity.type
_entity.pdbx_description
1 polymer ?
#
loop_
_entity_poly.entity_id
_entity_poly.type
_entity_poly.pdbx_seq_one_letter_code
_entity_poly.pdbx_strand_id
1 'polypeptide(L)'
;MSCPHRPGAADLKLEPVQDPSSQSNPELFVTQHVDFDWKVDFNARVLSGKVTLHMTPLDLYSADSVALKLDIKDINVLCVNINEKPAEFTIQNGSHPNLGNVLCVDVGYQRSGFTVVIEYDTTPQSSALQWLDAQMTADKKCPFLFTQCQAIHARSLFPCQDTPRVKFTYTACVIAPPGVTVLMSAQRPTSPRHCDEPESPSMHFFTQDIPIPSYLVALACGELVSARIGSRSLVWAEPSVLPRAQLEFNEVDTLIAAAESLCGEYEWGIYDILVLPPSFPYGGMENPCLTFVTPTLLAGDRSLTSVIAHEISHSWTGNLVTNASWEHFWLNEGHTKYVEGLVLELLYGTDYRELFIELGYEELQICLGEFKEGHPLAKMVPCLTGVHTDDAFSVIPYQKGSLLLYYLEQTYGKAAILSWLKSYISHFRRHSLSTRTWMDFLAAHLGQTVLQEVNWNEWLYGSGPIPWVPKSDRKLSSVVDQVVERIRSTPLGSDTDSAAYVRCQYELMIPLQRQLLWQRLLKYIPLSHDNLRVLDSMLAVSRSQNAEIRYRWSLIVLYSQYLPGVDCALEFLNSQGRMKFTRPIYKALMAWPTIRQQAINNFKSHRPFLHPTTAKLVEKDIGLC
;
A
#
# COMPACT_ATOMS: atom_id res chain seq x y z
N MET A 1 -0.49 21.36 31.36
CA MET A 1 -1.32 21.07 30.20
C MET A 1 -2.07 19.78 30.50
N SER A 2 -3.40 19.80 30.49
CA SER A 2 -4.25 18.66 30.86
C SER A 2 -4.10 17.56 29.80
N CYS A 3 -3.79 16.32 30.23
CA CYS A 3 -3.83 15.14 29.37
C CYS A 3 -5.16 15.09 28.60
N PRO A 4 -5.15 14.76 27.29
CA PRO A 4 -6.38 14.52 26.56
C PRO A 4 -7.12 13.33 27.19
N HIS A 5 -8.45 13.41 27.19
CA HIS A 5 -9.34 12.38 27.72
C HIS A 5 -8.98 11.01 27.13
N ARG A 6 -8.48 10.09 27.95
CA ARG A 6 -8.36 8.68 27.60
C ARG A 6 -9.80 8.11 27.50
N PRO A 7 -10.16 7.45 26.39
CA PRO A 7 -11.46 6.78 26.31
C PRO A 7 -11.59 5.77 27.45
N GLY A 8 -12.76 5.73 28.09
CA GLY A 8 -13.06 4.76 29.14
C GLY A 8 -13.20 3.34 28.57
N ALA A 9 -12.97 2.32 29.39
CA ALA A 9 -13.08 0.90 29.00
C ALA A 9 -14.44 0.50 28.36
N ALA A 10 -15.49 1.31 28.55
CA ALA A 10 -16.82 1.09 27.98
C ALA A 10 -16.92 1.32 26.45
N ASP A 11 -15.94 2.05 25.85
CA ASP A 11 -15.94 2.36 24.40
C ASP A 11 -15.11 1.36 23.57
N LEU A 12 -14.50 0.36 24.21
CA LEU A 12 -13.63 -0.64 23.59
C LEU A 12 -14.41 -1.87 23.12
N LYS A 13 -15.23 -1.72 22.09
CA LYS A 13 -15.83 -2.88 21.40
C LYS A 13 -14.92 -3.34 20.28
N LEU A 14 -14.11 -4.37 20.55
CA LEU A 14 -13.40 -5.08 19.48
C LEU A 14 -14.39 -5.87 18.64
N GLU A 15 -14.20 -5.80 17.32
CA GLU A 15 -14.94 -6.67 16.40
C GLU A 15 -14.72 -8.16 16.78
N PRO A 16 -15.77 -8.99 16.90
CA PRO A 16 -15.64 -10.39 17.30
C PRO A 16 -15.16 -11.28 16.15
N VAL A 17 -14.01 -10.94 15.56
CA VAL A 17 -13.36 -11.66 14.45
C VAL A 17 -12.00 -12.14 14.91
N GLN A 18 -11.71 -13.42 14.69
CA GLN A 18 -10.37 -13.95 14.86
C GLN A 18 -9.54 -13.62 13.62
N ASP A 19 -8.37 -13.02 13.81
CA ASP A 19 -7.43 -12.76 12.73
C ASP A 19 -6.44 -13.93 12.63
N PRO A 20 -6.49 -14.75 11.56
CA PRO A 20 -5.58 -15.88 11.40
C PRO A 20 -4.13 -15.46 11.19
N SER A 21 -3.88 -14.17 10.94
CA SER A 21 -2.54 -13.62 10.70
C SER A 21 -1.85 -13.10 11.97
N SER A 22 -2.52 -13.14 13.14
CA SER A 22 -1.94 -12.76 14.43
C SER A 22 -2.12 -13.86 15.45
N GLN A 23 -1.15 -13.97 16.37
CA GLN A 23 -1.15 -14.94 17.46
C GLN A 23 -1.34 -14.24 18.83
N SER A 24 -1.51 -12.94 18.81
CA SER A 24 -1.80 -12.13 20.01
C SER A 24 -3.22 -12.41 20.55
N ASN A 25 -3.49 -11.97 21.76
CA ASN A 25 -4.76 -12.22 22.45
C ASN A 25 -5.50 -10.92 22.82
N PRO A 26 -5.90 -10.10 21.81
CA PRO A 26 -6.55 -8.81 22.06
C PRO A 26 -7.93 -8.93 22.74
N GLU A 27 -8.55 -10.10 22.76
CA GLU A 27 -9.78 -10.38 23.49
C GLU A 27 -9.62 -10.36 25.03
N LEU A 28 -8.37 -10.44 25.52
CA LEU A 28 -8.06 -10.39 26.94
C LEU A 28 -7.43 -9.06 27.35
N PHE A 29 -6.54 -8.53 26.51
CA PHE A 29 -5.80 -7.30 26.75
C PHE A 29 -5.72 -6.48 25.49
N VAL A 30 -5.96 -5.16 25.57
CA VAL A 30 -5.89 -4.26 24.41
C VAL A 30 -4.87 -3.17 24.65
N THR A 31 -3.98 -2.95 23.69
CA THR A 31 -3.07 -1.82 23.65
C THR A 31 -3.84 -0.54 23.35
N GLN A 32 -3.70 0.50 24.20
CA GLN A 32 -4.36 1.80 24.05
C GLN A 32 -3.41 2.88 23.56
N HIS A 33 -2.18 2.83 24.03
CA HIS A 33 -1.14 3.78 23.70
C HIS A 33 0.21 3.09 23.70
N VAL A 34 1.13 3.58 22.87
CA VAL A 34 2.49 3.07 22.76
C VAL A 34 3.47 4.22 22.83
N ASP A 35 4.48 4.14 23.72
CA ASP A 35 5.62 5.02 23.67
C ASP A 35 6.82 4.29 23.05
N PHE A 36 7.42 4.90 22.04
CA PHE A 36 8.63 4.41 21.38
C PHE A 36 9.84 5.25 21.82
N ASP A 37 10.89 4.58 22.27
CA ASP A 37 12.22 5.17 22.46
C ASP A 37 13.21 4.39 21.61
N TRP A 38 13.57 4.93 20.45
CA TRP A 38 14.38 4.24 19.46
C TRP A 38 15.69 4.93 19.17
N LYS A 39 16.73 4.13 18.89
CA LYS A 39 18.03 4.58 18.39
C LYS A 39 18.33 3.89 17.07
N VAL A 40 18.64 4.68 16.04
CA VAL A 40 18.97 4.21 14.69
C VAL A 40 20.47 4.00 14.57
N ASP A 41 20.90 2.78 14.20
CA ASP A 41 22.30 2.45 13.89
C ASP A 41 22.40 1.91 12.46
N PHE A 42 22.84 2.76 11.53
CA PHE A 42 23.04 2.40 10.12
C PHE A 42 24.19 1.40 9.92
N ASN A 43 25.22 1.42 10.77
CA ASN A 43 26.37 0.52 10.65
C ASN A 43 26.00 -0.91 11.03
N ALA A 44 25.32 -1.06 12.17
CA ALA A 44 24.83 -2.35 12.61
C ALA A 44 23.56 -2.80 11.86
N ARG A 45 22.86 -1.89 11.18
CA ARG A 45 21.51 -2.07 10.58
C ARG A 45 20.52 -2.58 11.62
N VAL A 46 20.48 -1.88 12.75
CA VAL A 46 19.66 -2.23 13.92
C VAL A 46 18.92 -0.97 14.40
N LEU A 47 17.65 -1.16 14.72
CA LEU A 47 16.87 -0.25 15.54
C LEU A 47 16.84 -0.83 16.95
N SER A 48 17.44 -0.12 17.92
CA SER A 48 17.50 -0.55 19.31
C SER A 48 16.73 0.40 20.21
N GLY A 49 16.22 -0.10 21.34
CA GLY A 49 15.56 0.72 22.34
C GLY A 49 14.47 -0.01 23.10
N LYS A 50 13.41 0.70 23.40
CA LYS A 50 12.29 0.13 24.15
C LYS A 50 10.94 0.58 23.57
N VAL A 51 9.95 -0.27 23.81
CA VAL A 51 8.54 0.05 23.62
C VAL A 51 7.83 -0.05 24.97
N THR A 52 6.99 0.95 25.29
CA THR A 52 6.08 0.91 26.44
C THR A 52 4.66 0.76 25.93
N LEU A 53 4.04 -0.38 26.22
CA LEU A 53 2.65 -0.68 25.87
C LEU A 53 1.76 -0.33 27.06
N HIS A 54 0.82 0.59 26.86
CA HIS A 54 -0.23 0.89 27.85
C HIS A 54 -1.44 -0.01 27.54
N MET A 55 -1.65 -0.98 28.39
CA MET A 55 -2.60 -2.06 28.19
C MET A 55 -3.85 -1.89 29.06
N THR A 56 -5.00 -2.32 28.55
CA THR A 56 -6.25 -2.41 29.30
C THR A 56 -6.75 -3.86 29.29
N PRO A 57 -6.99 -4.50 30.46
CA PRO A 57 -7.63 -5.80 30.52
C PRO A 57 -9.11 -5.67 30.16
N LEU A 58 -9.65 -6.67 29.46
CA LEU A 58 -11.07 -6.76 29.09
C LEU A 58 -11.84 -7.74 30.01
N ASP A 59 -13.16 -7.70 29.96
CA ASP A 59 -14.05 -8.45 30.84
C ASP A 59 -13.87 -9.99 30.78
N LEU A 60 -13.33 -10.52 29.69
CA LEU A 60 -13.03 -11.95 29.54
C LEU A 60 -11.80 -12.41 30.32
N TYR A 61 -11.02 -11.47 30.88
CA TYR A 61 -9.86 -11.80 31.69
C TYR A 61 -10.29 -12.29 33.08
N SER A 62 -9.94 -13.55 33.41
CA SER A 62 -10.14 -14.15 34.74
C SER A 62 -8.82 -14.30 35.49
N ALA A 63 -8.89 -14.47 36.81
CA ALA A 63 -7.72 -14.46 37.71
C ALA A 63 -6.72 -15.62 37.55
N ASP A 64 -7.02 -16.62 36.72
CA ASP A 64 -6.13 -17.75 36.48
C ASP A 64 -5.07 -17.38 35.43
N SER A 65 -3.81 -17.33 35.82
CA SER A 65 -2.57 -16.96 35.11
C SER A 65 -2.64 -17.02 33.56
N VAL A 66 -3.17 -15.99 32.94
CA VAL A 66 -3.18 -15.86 31.48
C VAL A 66 -2.05 -14.95 31.04
N ALA A 67 -1.14 -15.45 30.22
CA ALA A 67 -0.07 -14.66 29.67
C ALA A 67 -0.59 -13.67 28.61
N LEU A 68 -0.05 -12.44 28.60
CA LEU A 68 -0.14 -11.52 27.48
C LEU A 68 0.66 -12.11 26.32
N LYS A 69 0.04 -12.19 25.14
CA LYS A 69 0.68 -12.66 23.92
C LYS A 69 0.89 -11.53 22.93
N LEU A 70 2.11 -11.36 22.46
CA LEU A 70 2.49 -10.37 21.45
C LEU A 70 3.16 -11.08 20.27
N ASP A 71 2.88 -10.60 19.07
CA ASP A 71 3.56 -11.06 17.85
C ASP A 71 4.96 -10.47 17.80
N ILE A 72 5.97 -11.28 17.48
CA ILE A 72 7.37 -10.88 17.25
C ILE A 72 7.97 -11.68 16.09
N LYS A 73 8.89 -11.05 15.35
CA LYS A 73 9.68 -11.72 14.30
C LYS A 73 11.00 -10.98 14.11
N ASP A 74 12.11 -11.72 14.10
CA ASP A 74 13.45 -11.15 13.91
C ASP A 74 13.76 -10.00 14.91
N ILE A 75 13.33 -10.16 16.16
CA ILE A 75 13.53 -9.25 17.29
C ILE A 75 14.20 -10.02 18.43
N ASN A 76 15.23 -9.41 19.02
CA ASN A 76 15.89 -9.87 20.23
C ASN A 76 15.29 -9.16 21.44
N VAL A 77 14.46 -9.82 22.23
CA VAL A 77 13.91 -9.28 23.47
C VAL A 77 14.96 -9.38 24.57
N LEU A 78 15.32 -8.26 25.18
CA LEU A 78 16.39 -8.18 26.21
C LEU A 78 15.81 -8.28 27.62
N CYS A 79 14.78 -7.48 27.92
CA CYS A 79 14.06 -7.57 29.19
C CYS A 79 12.62 -7.11 29.06
N VAL A 80 11.79 -7.52 30.01
CA VAL A 80 10.37 -7.11 30.12
C VAL A 80 10.09 -6.65 31.54
N ASN A 81 9.42 -5.51 31.68
CA ASN A 81 8.95 -4.99 32.98
C ASN A 81 7.44 -4.71 32.90
N ILE A 82 6.73 -5.00 34.00
CA ILE A 82 5.31 -4.68 34.17
C ILE A 82 5.20 -3.70 35.34
N ASN A 83 4.60 -2.52 35.11
CA ASN A 83 4.48 -1.47 36.11
C ASN A 83 5.82 -1.26 36.85
N GLU A 84 6.92 -1.11 36.06
CA GLU A 84 8.30 -0.87 36.53
C GLU A 84 8.95 -2.08 37.27
N LYS A 85 8.33 -3.24 37.32
CA LYS A 85 8.88 -4.44 37.94
C LYS A 85 9.27 -5.47 36.91
N PRO A 86 10.42 -6.15 37.03
CA PRO A 86 10.81 -7.23 36.15
C PRO A 86 9.72 -8.30 36.07
N ALA A 87 9.44 -8.78 34.85
CA ALA A 87 8.46 -9.82 34.58
C ALA A 87 9.12 -11.00 33.87
N GLU A 88 8.62 -12.20 34.18
CA GLU A 88 9.02 -13.41 33.44
C GLU A 88 8.35 -13.43 32.06
N PHE A 89 9.12 -13.83 31.07
CA PHE A 89 8.62 -14.01 29.72
C PHE A 89 9.22 -15.24 29.05
N THR A 90 8.52 -15.74 28.04
CA THR A 90 9.00 -16.83 27.17
C THR A 90 8.73 -16.47 25.72
N ILE A 91 9.60 -16.93 24.81
CA ILE A 91 9.41 -16.83 23.38
C ILE A 91 9.05 -18.22 22.87
N GLN A 92 7.87 -18.35 22.29
CA GLN A 92 7.36 -19.59 21.72
C GLN A 92 7.39 -19.54 20.20
N ASN A 93 7.66 -20.68 19.57
CA ASN A 93 7.50 -20.78 18.13
C ASN A 93 6.03 -20.53 17.75
N GLY A 94 5.81 -19.78 16.70
CA GLY A 94 4.48 -19.54 16.19
C GLY A 94 3.80 -20.80 15.65
N SER A 95 2.49 -20.75 15.53
CA SER A 95 1.65 -21.82 14.97
C SER A 95 2.00 -22.13 13.50
N HIS A 96 2.59 -21.18 12.80
CA HIS A 96 3.07 -21.31 11.43
C HIS A 96 4.34 -20.47 11.22
N PRO A 97 5.36 -20.95 10.47
CA PRO A 97 6.63 -20.23 10.24
C PRO A 97 6.45 -18.82 9.67
N ASN A 98 5.38 -18.59 8.89
CA ASN A 98 5.07 -17.29 8.30
C ASN A 98 4.67 -16.23 9.32
N LEU A 99 4.16 -16.63 10.50
CA LEU A 99 3.64 -15.72 11.51
C LEU A 99 4.73 -15.24 12.50
N GLY A 100 5.96 -15.78 12.43
CA GLY A 100 6.99 -15.48 13.40
C GLY A 100 6.75 -16.17 14.74
N ASN A 101 7.24 -15.59 15.82
CA ASN A 101 7.18 -16.12 17.18
C ASN A 101 6.14 -15.36 18.01
N VAL A 102 5.84 -15.92 19.18
CA VAL A 102 4.96 -15.31 20.19
C VAL A 102 5.78 -14.98 21.43
N LEU A 103 5.79 -13.72 21.82
CA LEU A 103 6.27 -13.29 23.13
C LEU A 103 5.14 -13.47 24.14
N CYS A 104 5.32 -14.39 25.09
CA CYS A 104 4.38 -14.64 26.17
C CYS A 104 4.93 -14.01 27.44
N VAL A 105 4.18 -13.05 28.02
CA VAL A 105 4.57 -12.33 29.24
C VAL A 105 3.60 -12.67 30.33
N ASP A 106 4.10 -13.13 31.49
CA ASP A 106 3.28 -13.29 32.68
C ASP A 106 2.95 -11.92 33.26
N VAL A 107 1.71 -11.48 33.07
CA VAL A 107 1.26 -10.17 33.55
C VAL A 107 0.63 -10.22 34.95
N GLY A 108 0.51 -11.40 35.53
CA GLY A 108 -0.22 -11.60 36.78
C GLY A 108 -1.67 -11.10 36.68
N TYR A 109 -2.35 -10.94 37.81
CA TYR A 109 -3.72 -10.46 37.81
C TYR A 109 -3.78 -8.92 37.76
N GLN A 110 -4.31 -8.38 36.68
CA GLN A 110 -4.49 -6.92 36.45
C GLN A 110 -5.97 -6.55 36.51
N ARG A 111 -6.36 -5.66 37.40
CA ARG A 111 -7.75 -5.14 37.55
C ARG A 111 -8.02 -3.86 36.79
N SER A 112 -6.97 -3.17 36.38
CA SER A 112 -7.01 -1.86 35.73
C SER A 112 -5.92 -1.79 34.68
N GLY A 113 -5.83 -0.67 33.96
CA GLY A 113 -4.75 -0.43 33.01
C GLY A 113 -3.37 -0.60 33.64
N PHE A 114 -2.44 -1.17 32.90
CA PHE A 114 -1.07 -1.46 33.30
C PHE A 114 -0.10 -1.17 32.14
N THR A 115 1.18 -1.05 32.46
CA THR A 115 2.23 -0.83 31.46
C THR A 115 3.10 -2.06 31.31
N VAL A 116 3.49 -2.36 30.06
CA VAL A 116 4.48 -3.37 29.72
C VAL A 116 5.61 -2.69 28.96
N VAL A 117 6.79 -2.62 29.57
CA VAL A 117 8.00 -2.06 28.97
C VAL A 117 8.85 -3.19 28.47
N ILE A 118 9.18 -3.19 27.18
CA ILE A 118 9.99 -4.21 26.52
C ILE A 118 11.23 -3.54 25.92
N GLU A 119 12.42 -3.90 26.41
CA GLU A 119 13.69 -3.52 25.79
C GLU A 119 14.08 -4.56 24.76
N TYR A 120 14.47 -4.11 23.56
CA TYR A 120 14.75 -5.01 22.45
C TYR A 120 15.64 -4.38 21.39
N ASP A 121 16.20 -5.24 20.55
CA ASP A 121 16.87 -4.88 19.30
C ASP A 121 16.19 -5.57 18.14
N THR A 122 16.02 -4.87 17.02
CA THR A 122 15.70 -5.53 15.75
C THR A 122 16.96 -6.22 15.22
N THR A 123 16.79 -7.14 14.28
CA THR A 123 17.93 -7.76 13.59
C THR A 123 18.05 -7.21 12.17
N PRO A 124 19.22 -7.36 11.49
CA PRO A 124 19.35 -7.00 10.08
C PRO A 124 18.40 -7.76 9.13
N GLN A 125 17.77 -8.84 9.60
CA GLN A 125 16.79 -9.64 8.89
C GLN A 125 15.35 -9.15 9.05
N SER A 126 15.13 -8.10 9.85
CA SER A 126 13.79 -7.51 10.03
C SER A 126 13.12 -7.24 8.70
N SER A 127 11.95 -7.83 8.48
CA SER A 127 11.20 -7.65 7.24
C SER A 127 10.48 -6.30 7.16
N ALA A 128 10.37 -5.58 8.28
CA ALA A 128 9.79 -4.25 8.32
C ALA A 128 10.79 -3.16 7.92
N LEU A 129 12.10 -3.39 8.08
CA LEU A 129 13.14 -2.37 7.94
C LEU A 129 13.91 -2.57 6.63
N GLN A 130 13.96 -1.56 5.78
CA GLN A 130 14.86 -1.55 4.65
C GLN A 130 16.01 -0.57 4.88
N TRP A 131 17.20 -1.11 5.03
CA TRP A 131 18.46 -0.39 5.14
C TRP A 131 19.11 -0.25 3.77
N LEU A 132 19.30 0.97 3.32
CA LEU A 132 19.92 1.27 2.04
C LEU A 132 21.29 1.92 2.25
N ASP A 133 22.30 1.37 1.62
CA ASP A 133 23.61 2.04 1.53
C ASP A 133 23.47 3.28 0.64
N ALA A 134 24.35 4.26 0.80
CA ALA A 134 24.33 5.51 0.02
C ALA A 134 24.21 5.28 -1.49
N GLN A 135 24.86 4.23 -2.03
CA GLN A 135 24.81 3.92 -3.48
C GLN A 135 23.43 3.48 -3.99
N MET A 136 22.51 3.13 -3.09
CA MET A 136 21.15 2.70 -3.42
C MET A 136 20.13 3.85 -3.34
N THR A 137 20.55 5.03 -2.91
CA THR A 137 19.74 6.24 -2.82
C THR A 137 19.88 7.07 -4.10
N ALA A 138 18.99 8.05 -4.32
CA ALA A 138 19.01 8.88 -5.52
C ALA A 138 20.28 9.75 -5.58
N ASP A 139 20.66 10.39 -4.46
CA ASP A 139 21.79 11.29 -4.38
C ASP A 139 23.14 10.59 -4.14
N LYS A 140 23.10 9.31 -3.75
CA LYS A 140 24.28 8.46 -3.50
C LYS A 140 25.27 9.02 -2.46
N LYS A 141 24.76 9.80 -1.50
CA LYS A 141 25.58 10.48 -0.49
C LYS A 141 25.43 9.90 0.91
N CYS A 142 24.19 9.69 1.34
CA CYS A 142 23.88 9.25 2.69
C CYS A 142 23.10 7.93 2.66
N PRO A 143 23.25 7.05 3.68
CA PRO A 143 22.40 5.89 3.81
C PRO A 143 20.95 6.30 4.10
N PHE A 144 20.02 5.40 3.82
CA PHE A 144 18.60 5.61 4.03
C PHE A 144 17.98 4.41 4.75
N LEU A 145 17.03 4.69 5.63
CA LEU A 145 16.19 3.70 6.28
C LEU A 145 14.73 4.06 6.03
N PHE A 146 13.91 3.11 5.68
CA PHE A 146 12.45 3.24 5.76
C PHE A 146 11.80 1.95 6.23
N THR A 147 10.61 2.08 6.79
CA THR A 147 9.79 0.92 7.21
C THR A 147 8.70 0.62 6.20
N GLN A 148 8.29 -0.66 6.16
CA GLN A 148 7.07 -1.12 5.50
C GLN A 148 6.43 -2.20 6.37
N CYS A 149 5.34 -1.83 7.08
CA CYS A 149 4.72 -2.70 8.07
C CYS A 149 3.48 -3.46 7.57
N GLN A 150 2.83 -3.00 6.51
CA GLN A 150 1.66 -3.70 5.92
C GLN A 150 2.12 -4.98 5.19
N ALA A 151 1.48 -6.15 5.38
CA ALA A 151 0.34 -6.37 6.26
C ALA A 151 0.72 -6.73 7.71
N ILE A 152 1.69 -7.65 7.94
CA ILE A 152 2.05 -8.23 9.23
C ILE A 152 3.55 -8.10 9.54
N HIS A 153 4.17 -7.01 9.11
CA HIS A 153 5.60 -6.77 9.32
C HIS A 153 5.88 -5.88 10.54
N ALA A 154 4.87 -5.24 11.16
CA ALA A 154 5.07 -4.44 12.37
C ALA A 154 5.70 -5.25 13.51
N ARG A 155 5.40 -6.56 13.58
CA ARG A 155 6.04 -7.50 14.52
C ARG A 155 7.54 -7.67 14.34
N SER A 156 8.09 -7.20 13.22
CA SER A 156 9.55 -7.16 12.98
C SER A 156 10.14 -5.77 13.26
N LEU A 157 9.29 -4.80 13.63
CA LEU A 157 9.69 -3.45 14.05
C LEU A 157 9.66 -3.32 15.58
N PHE A 158 8.61 -3.81 16.20
CA PHE A 158 8.42 -3.82 17.66
C PHE A 158 7.48 -4.94 18.11
N PRO A 159 7.60 -5.47 19.34
CA PRO A 159 6.66 -6.43 19.90
C PRO A 159 5.27 -5.78 20.03
N CYS A 160 4.24 -6.37 19.42
CA CYS A 160 2.89 -5.78 19.37
C CYS A 160 1.78 -6.80 19.20
N GLN A 161 0.54 -6.34 19.34
CA GLN A 161 -0.64 -7.02 18.82
C GLN A 161 -0.75 -6.65 17.33
N ASP A 162 -0.11 -7.46 16.46
CA ASP A 162 0.04 -7.15 15.04
C ASP A 162 -1.18 -7.61 14.22
N THR A 163 -2.30 -6.95 14.51
CA THR A 163 -3.58 -7.15 13.84
C THR A 163 -4.29 -5.80 13.63
N PRO A 164 -4.92 -5.56 12.48
CA PRO A 164 -5.63 -4.30 12.23
C PRO A 164 -6.87 -4.12 13.11
N ARG A 165 -7.25 -5.14 13.88
CA ARG A 165 -8.32 -5.10 14.87
C ARG A 165 -8.00 -4.18 16.04
N VAL A 166 -6.72 -4.03 16.40
CA VAL A 166 -6.24 -3.21 17.52
C VAL A 166 -5.73 -1.88 17.01
N LYS A 167 -6.26 -0.79 17.56
CA LYS A 167 -5.82 0.58 17.27
C LYS A 167 -5.33 1.25 18.55
N PHE A 168 -4.24 1.99 18.45
CA PHE A 168 -3.61 2.70 19.54
C PHE A 168 -3.06 4.06 19.10
N THR A 169 -2.96 5.01 20.02
CA THR A 169 -2.21 6.25 19.83
C THR A 169 -0.75 6.02 20.16
N TYR A 170 0.17 6.88 19.70
CA TYR A 170 1.55 6.74 20.11
C TYR A 170 2.30 8.06 20.30
N THR A 171 3.34 8.01 21.14
CA THR A 171 4.42 8.97 21.15
C THR A 171 5.73 8.29 20.78
N ALA A 172 6.67 9.06 20.20
CA ALA A 172 7.98 8.51 19.85
C ALA A 172 9.11 9.50 20.12
N CYS A 173 10.22 8.99 20.64
CA CYS A 173 11.51 9.64 20.67
C CYS A 173 12.49 8.81 19.83
N VAL A 174 13.03 9.39 18.76
CA VAL A 174 13.98 8.71 17.88
C VAL A 174 15.31 9.43 17.91
N ILE A 175 16.36 8.71 18.28
CA ILE A 175 17.75 9.17 18.26
C ILE A 175 18.38 8.72 16.94
N ALA A 176 18.84 9.68 16.14
CA ALA A 176 19.47 9.42 14.84
C ALA A 176 20.86 10.04 14.76
N PRO A 177 21.76 9.54 13.88
CA PRO A 177 23.06 10.14 13.62
C PRO A 177 22.95 11.62 13.19
N PRO A 178 24.02 12.42 13.36
CA PRO A 178 24.04 13.81 12.92
C PRO A 178 23.74 13.94 11.42
N GLY A 179 22.99 15.00 11.05
CA GLY A 179 22.66 15.29 9.66
C GLY A 179 21.56 14.41 9.04
N VAL A 180 20.99 13.48 9.79
CA VAL A 180 19.88 12.63 9.35
C VAL A 180 18.54 13.26 9.74
N THR A 181 17.66 13.44 8.77
CA THR A 181 16.25 13.80 9.01
C THR A 181 15.46 12.55 9.35
N VAL A 182 14.63 12.62 10.39
CA VAL A 182 13.72 11.55 10.80
C VAL A 182 12.29 11.99 10.56
N LEU A 183 11.48 11.12 9.96
CA LEU A 183 10.05 11.30 9.71
C LEU A 183 9.28 10.08 10.23
N MET A 184 8.08 10.30 10.73
CA MET A 184 7.15 9.24 11.18
C MET A 184 5.71 9.51 10.73
N SER A 185 4.86 8.48 10.78
CA SER A 185 3.41 8.55 10.57
C SER A 185 2.70 9.29 11.71
N ALA A 186 3.07 10.56 11.94
CA ALA A 186 2.64 11.37 13.08
C ALA A 186 2.60 12.86 12.72
N GLN A 187 2.10 13.69 13.64
CA GLN A 187 2.18 15.12 13.50
C GLN A 187 3.64 15.58 13.41
N ARG A 188 3.91 16.62 12.61
CA ARG A 188 5.26 17.17 12.50
C ARG A 188 5.73 17.68 13.86
N PRO A 189 6.97 17.41 14.24
CA PRO A 189 7.54 18.01 15.43
C PRO A 189 7.61 19.53 15.26
N THR A 190 7.27 20.26 16.32
CA THR A 190 7.29 21.72 16.31
C THR A 190 8.71 22.31 16.23
N SER A 191 9.72 21.56 16.62
CA SER A 191 11.16 21.84 16.41
C SER A 191 11.96 20.60 16.82
N PRO A 192 12.92 20.12 16.01
CA PRO A 192 13.90 19.16 16.50
C PRO A 192 14.70 19.84 17.60
N ARG A 193 14.87 19.19 18.75
CA ARG A 193 15.86 19.64 19.75
C ARG A 193 17.23 19.21 19.24
N HIS A 194 17.92 20.12 18.56
CA HIS A 194 19.33 19.93 18.28
C HIS A 194 20.09 19.97 19.62
N CYS A 195 20.93 18.98 19.88
CA CYS A 195 22.04 19.17 20.81
C CYS A 195 22.92 20.28 20.22
N ASP A 196 23.44 21.18 21.08
CA ASP A 196 24.18 22.39 20.66
C ASP A 196 25.49 22.10 19.88
N GLU A 197 25.86 20.84 19.67
CA GLU A 197 27.04 20.42 18.92
C GLU A 197 26.67 19.75 17.59
N PRO A 198 27.24 20.23 16.45
CA PRO A 198 26.90 19.70 15.09
C PRO A 198 27.18 18.22 14.87
N GLU A 199 28.04 17.61 15.68
CA GLU A 199 28.43 16.19 15.56
C GLU A 199 27.67 15.26 16.53
N SER A 200 26.78 15.81 17.37
CA SER A 200 25.99 15.00 18.31
C SER A 200 24.76 14.38 17.65
N PRO A 201 24.35 13.17 18.07
CA PRO A 201 23.08 12.57 17.63
C PRO A 201 21.89 13.50 17.91
N SER A 202 20.96 13.56 16.99
CA SER A 202 19.75 14.38 17.12
C SER A 202 18.58 13.56 17.69
N MET A 203 17.76 14.19 18.54
CA MET A 203 16.55 13.61 19.11
C MET A 203 15.32 14.20 18.43
N HIS A 204 14.46 13.32 17.92
CA HIS A 204 13.22 13.69 17.21
C HIS A 204 12.01 13.16 17.97
N PHE A 205 11.01 14.03 18.20
CA PHE A 205 9.82 13.69 18.95
C PHE A 205 8.58 13.74 18.08
N PHE A 206 7.73 12.74 18.19
CA PHE A 206 6.52 12.59 17.39
C PHE A 206 5.32 12.23 18.27
N THR A 207 4.13 12.62 17.82
CA THR A 207 2.86 12.27 18.47
C THR A 207 1.81 11.94 17.43
N GLN A 208 1.12 10.81 17.62
CA GLN A 208 -0.06 10.41 16.86
C GLN A 208 -1.24 10.26 17.83
N ASP A 209 -2.12 11.27 17.84
CA ASP A 209 -3.25 11.34 18.78
C ASP A 209 -4.50 10.60 18.26
N ILE A 210 -4.53 10.24 16.98
CA ILE A 210 -5.62 9.46 16.40
C ILE A 210 -5.21 7.98 16.44
N PRO A 211 -6.04 7.08 17.00
CA PRO A 211 -5.70 5.66 17.09
C PRO A 211 -5.53 5.00 15.71
N ILE A 212 -4.40 4.33 15.52
CA ILE A 212 -4.03 3.62 14.29
C ILE A 212 -3.67 2.16 14.59
N PRO A 213 -3.85 1.24 13.64
CA PRO A 213 -3.33 -0.13 13.76
C PRO A 213 -1.81 -0.16 13.59
N SER A 214 -1.18 -1.25 14.06
CA SER A 214 0.28 -1.46 14.03
C SER A 214 0.91 -1.27 12.66
N TYR A 215 0.24 -1.72 11.59
CA TYR A 215 0.77 -1.67 10.22
C TYR A 215 0.93 -0.25 9.66
N LEU A 216 0.33 0.77 10.31
CA LEU A 216 0.45 2.19 9.94
C LEU A 216 1.55 2.93 10.72
N VAL A 217 2.25 2.28 11.64
CA VAL A 217 3.45 2.85 12.26
C VAL A 217 4.57 2.86 11.23
N ALA A 218 5.04 4.06 10.89
CA ALA A 218 6.07 4.23 9.88
C ALA A 218 7.19 5.15 10.36
N LEU A 219 8.41 4.82 9.93
CA LEU A 219 9.65 5.56 10.18
C LEU A 219 10.44 5.69 8.87
N ALA A 220 10.99 6.86 8.60
CA ALA A 220 11.98 7.06 7.56
C ALA A 220 13.12 7.94 8.09
N CYS A 221 14.37 7.59 7.72
CA CYS A 221 15.57 8.31 8.11
C CYS A 221 16.52 8.44 6.92
N GLY A 222 16.98 9.66 6.62
CA GLY A 222 17.89 9.91 5.50
C GLY A 222 18.23 11.38 5.32
N GLU A 223 18.99 11.70 4.29
CA GLU A 223 19.21 13.09 3.86
C GLU A 223 17.95 13.58 3.11
N LEU A 224 17.01 14.15 3.87
CA LEU A 224 15.72 14.58 3.36
C LEU A 224 15.55 16.09 3.49
N VAL A 225 15.01 16.69 2.44
CA VAL A 225 14.59 18.09 2.38
C VAL A 225 13.12 18.18 2.01
N SER A 226 12.48 19.32 2.28
CA SER A 226 11.05 19.49 2.01
C SER A 226 10.73 20.75 1.24
N ALA A 227 9.62 20.70 0.53
CA ALA A 227 8.99 21.86 -0.11
C ALA A 227 7.48 21.86 0.15
N ARG A 228 6.90 23.06 0.22
CA ARG A 228 5.46 23.21 0.36
C ARG A 228 4.76 22.86 -0.96
N ILE A 229 3.72 22.06 -0.88
CA ILE A 229 2.86 21.65 -2.01
C ILE A 229 1.38 21.96 -1.76
N GLY A 230 1.01 22.37 -0.55
CA GLY A 230 -0.36 22.70 -0.18
C GLY A 230 -0.42 23.48 1.13
N SER A 231 -1.65 23.82 1.55
CA SER A 231 -1.90 24.56 2.79
C SER A 231 -1.47 23.78 4.04
N ARG A 232 -1.69 22.48 4.04
CA ARG A 232 -1.35 21.53 5.13
C ARG A 232 -0.30 20.50 4.73
N SER A 233 0.31 20.62 3.54
CA SER A 233 1.10 19.57 2.92
C SER A 233 2.51 20.02 2.56
N LEU A 234 3.49 19.18 2.91
CA LEU A 234 4.85 19.24 2.39
C LEU A 234 5.12 17.99 1.55
N VAL A 235 6.01 18.11 0.58
CA VAL A 235 6.66 16.95 -0.02
C VAL A 235 8.09 16.86 0.52
N TRP A 236 8.49 15.66 0.89
CA TRP A 236 9.83 15.30 1.35
C TRP A 236 10.50 14.40 0.33
N ALA A 237 11.75 14.64 0.06
CA ALA A 237 12.55 13.81 -0.84
C ALA A 237 14.03 14.05 -0.61
N GLU A 238 14.87 13.22 -1.22
CA GLU A 238 16.30 13.51 -1.37
C GLU A 238 16.49 14.80 -2.21
N PRO A 239 17.55 15.60 -1.96
CA PRO A 239 17.73 16.92 -2.59
C PRO A 239 17.59 16.94 -4.11
N SER A 240 18.13 15.96 -4.85
CA SER A 240 18.02 15.92 -6.32
C SER A 240 16.62 15.60 -6.84
N VAL A 241 15.79 14.94 -6.02
CA VAL A 241 14.43 14.51 -6.39
C VAL A 241 13.39 15.59 -6.07
N LEU A 242 13.63 16.42 -5.05
CA LEU A 242 12.66 17.36 -4.51
C LEU A 242 12.03 18.31 -5.55
N PRO A 243 12.78 18.94 -6.49
CA PRO A 243 12.15 19.86 -7.44
C PRO A 243 11.11 19.19 -8.33
N ARG A 244 11.37 17.95 -8.77
CA ARG A 244 10.42 17.16 -9.57
C ARG A 244 9.21 16.75 -8.75
N ALA A 245 9.42 16.32 -7.51
CA ALA A 245 8.35 15.92 -6.60
C ALA A 245 7.42 17.11 -6.26
N GLN A 246 7.98 18.30 -6.02
CA GLN A 246 7.19 19.51 -5.76
C GLN A 246 6.31 19.88 -6.97
N LEU A 247 6.84 19.77 -8.18
CA LEU A 247 6.07 20.05 -9.40
C LEU A 247 4.95 19.02 -9.60
N GLU A 248 5.23 17.74 -9.38
CA GLU A 248 4.28 16.65 -9.61
C GLU A 248 3.10 16.70 -8.64
N PHE A 249 3.31 17.06 -7.36
CA PHE A 249 2.30 16.95 -6.29
C PHE A 249 1.69 18.29 -5.85
N ASN A 250 1.88 19.38 -6.61
CA ASN A 250 1.40 20.71 -6.22
C ASN A 250 -0.15 20.89 -6.26
N GLU A 251 -0.91 19.89 -6.69
CA GLU A 251 -2.38 19.88 -6.70
C GLU A 251 -3.01 19.12 -5.52
N VAL A 252 -2.20 18.76 -4.52
CA VAL A 252 -2.63 17.93 -3.37
C VAL A 252 -3.83 18.52 -2.62
N ASP A 253 -3.87 19.85 -2.42
CA ASP A 253 -5.00 20.51 -1.73
C ASP A 253 -6.33 20.31 -2.49
N THR A 254 -6.30 20.31 -3.83
CA THR A 254 -7.48 20.05 -4.66
C THR A 254 -7.99 18.62 -4.50
N LEU A 255 -7.07 17.66 -4.43
CA LEU A 255 -7.40 16.25 -4.20
C LEU A 255 -8.01 16.04 -2.79
N ILE A 256 -7.42 16.65 -1.76
CA ILE A 256 -7.92 16.56 -0.37
C ILE A 256 -9.32 17.20 -0.30
N ALA A 257 -9.52 18.39 -0.85
CA ALA A 257 -10.82 19.08 -0.82
C ALA A 257 -11.92 18.27 -1.54
N ALA A 258 -11.59 17.62 -2.67
CA ALA A 258 -12.52 16.73 -3.36
C ALA A 258 -12.89 15.54 -2.48
N ALA A 259 -11.91 14.86 -1.85
CA ALA A 259 -12.16 13.75 -0.95
C ALA A 259 -12.95 14.17 0.31
N GLU A 260 -12.64 15.32 0.93
CA GLU A 260 -13.41 15.90 2.05
C GLU A 260 -14.88 16.11 1.70
N SER A 261 -15.19 16.57 0.50
CA SER A 261 -16.57 16.77 0.05
C SER A 261 -17.38 15.47 -0.02
N LEU A 262 -16.71 14.34 -0.27
CA LEU A 262 -17.29 13.01 -0.37
C LEU A 262 -17.38 12.29 0.97
N CYS A 263 -16.32 12.37 1.79
CA CYS A 263 -16.10 11.52 2.95
C CYS A 263 -16.28 12.23 4.29
N GLY A 264 -16.27 13.57 4.32
CA GLY A 264 -16.29 14.38 5.53
C GLY A 264 -14.91 14.97 5.86
N GLU A 265 -14.80 15.68 6.99
CA GLU A 265 -13.61 16.40 7.41
C GLU A 265 -12.34 15.52 7.47
N TYR A 266 -11.21 16.06 7.03
CA TYR A 266 -9.91 15.43 7.13
C TYR A 266 -9.35 15.59 8.56
N GLU A 267 -9.38 14.51 9.35
CA GLU A 267 -9.07 14.55 10.78
C GLU A 267 -7.58 14.56 11.11
N TRP A 268 -6.71 14.14 10.19
CA TRP A 268 -5.27 13.91 10.46
C TRP A 268 -4.44 15.20 10.57
N GLY A 269 -5.02 16.37 10.30
CA GLY A 269 -4.37 17.68 10.39
C GLY A 269 -3.44 17.98 9.21
N ILE A 270 -2.33 17.24 9.07
CA ILE A 270 -1.35 17.38 7.98
C ILE A 270 -1.43 16.20 7.02
N TYR A 271 -1.05 16.44 5.76
CA TYR A 271 -0.90 15.41 4.74
C TYR A 271 0.44 15.62 4.01
N ASP A 272 1.50 15.02 4.49
CA ASP A 272 2.80 15.07 3.85
C ASP A 272 3.00 13.87 2.92
N ILE A 273 3.82 14.07 1.89
CA ILE A 273 4.22 13.03 0.94
C ILE A 273 5.73 12.84 1.05
N LEU A 274 6.19 11.60 1.21
CA LEU A 274 7.62 11.25 1.15
C LEU A 274 7.88 10.42 -0.10
N VAL A 275 8.68 10.95 -1.01
CA VAL A 275 9.22 10.17 -2.14
C VAL A 275 10.37 9.33 -1.65
N LEU A 276 10.16 8.03 -1.64
CA LEU A 276 11.15 7.04 -1.20
C LEU A 276 12.19 6.73 -2.30
N PRO A 277 13.32 6.10 -1.96
CA PRO A 277 14.26 5.58 -2.94
C PRO A 277 13.61 4.56 -3.92
N PRO A 278 14.24 4.33 -5.10
CA PRO A 278 13.67 3.48 -6.16
C PRO A 278 13.28 2.06 -5.75
N SER A 279 13.87 1.52 -4.69
CA SER A 279 13.59 0.16 -4.18
C SER A 279 12.22 -0.01 -3.54
N PHE A 280 11.47 1.08 -3.29
CA PHE A 280 10.15 1.01 -2.66
C PHE A 280 9.20 0.09 -3.46
N PRO A 281 8.59 -0.94 -2.83
CA PRO A 281 7.94 -2.03 -3.55
C PRO A 281 6.52 -1.74 -4.04
N TYR A 282 5.88 -0.66 -3.55
CA TYR A 282 4.50 -0.30 -3.84
C TYR A 282 4.37 1.01 -4.64
N GLY A 283 3.16 1.37 -5.02
CA GLY A 283 2.83 2.67 -5.61
C GLY A 283 2.83 3.77 -4.58
N GLY A 284 2.12 3.53 -3.48
CA GLY A 284 2.07 4.33 -2.29
C GLY A 284 1.90 3.47 -1.05
N MET A 285 1.90 4.10 0.10
CA MET A 285 1.55 3.55 1.39
C MET A 285 0.93 4.68 2.24
N GLU A 286 -0.25 4.42 2.70
CA GLU A 286 -1.17 5.36 3.34
C GLU A 286 -0.82 5.72 4.79
N ASN A 287 0.45 5.76 5.16
CA ASN A 287 0.86 6.11 6.52
C ASN A 287 0.24 7.46 6.92
N PRO A 288 -0.52 7.55 8.04
CA PRO A 288 -1.18 8.78 8.44
C PRO A 288 -0.18 9.93 8.61
N CYS A 289 -0.56 11.11 8.15
CA CYS A 289 0.28 12.31 8.15
C CYS A 289 1.51 12.26 7.21
N LEU A 290 1.92 11.10 6.71
CA LEU A 290 3.14 10.91 5.92
C LEU A 290 2.98 9.77 4.90
N THR A 291 2.29 10.02 3.82
CA THR A 291 2.15 9.07 2.71
C THR A 291 3.50 8.78 2.06
N PHE A 292 3.89 7.50 1.98
CA PHE A 292 5.07 7.08 1.22
C PHE A 292 4.70 6.85 -0.24
N VAL A 293 5.56 7.27 -1.16
CA VAL A 293 5.34 7.07 -2.60
C VAL A 293 6.62 6.64 -3.33
N THR A 294 6.43 5.88 -4.40
CA THR A 294 7.50 5.50 -5.33
C THR A 294 7.90 6.68 -6.23
N PRO A 295 9.19 6.83 -6.58
CA PRO A 295 9.61 7.81 -7.57
C PRO A 295 9.07 7.53 -8.99
N THR A 296 8.48 6.34 -9.25
CA THR A 296 7.82 6.04 -10.53
C THR A 296 6.58 6.89 -10.81
N LEU A 297 6.08 7.62 -9.80
CA LEU A 297 4.98 8.59 -9.97
C LEU A 297 5.44 9.91 -10.60
N LEU A 298 6.74 10.21 -10.60
CA LEU A 298 7.29 11.46 -11.10
C LEU A 298 7.38 11.45 -12.63
N ALA A 299 6.22 11.43 -13.30
CA ALA A 299 6.11 11.41 -14.76
C ALA A 299 6.41 12.77 -15.42
N GLY A 300 6.39 13.87 -14.64
CA GLY A 300 6.64 15.23 -15.11
C GLY A 300 5.43 15.92 -15.75
N ASP A 301 4.29 15.22 -15.83
CA ASP A 301 3.04 15.72 -16.43
C ASP A 301 1.81 15.47 -15.54
N ARG A 302 2.01 15.05 -14.29
CA ARG A 302 0.98 14.70 -13.31
C ARG A 302 0.06 13.56 -13.73
N SER A 303 0.41 12.82 -14.75
CA SER A 303 -0.42 11.75 -15.31
C SER A 303 -0.61 10.55 -14.38
N LEU A 304 0.14 10.47 -13.26
CA LEU A 304 0.08 9.39 -12.27
C LEU A 304 -0.40 9.87 -10.89
N THR A 305 -0.91 11.09 -10.77
CA THR A 305 -1.42 11.66 -9.50
C THR A 305 -2.70 10.99 -8.99
N SER A 306 -3.35 10.14 -9.80
CA SER A 306 -4.44 9.29 -9.32
C SER A 306 -4.01 8.38 -8.15
N VAL A 307 -2.73 7.98 -8.08
CA VAL A 307 -2.19 7.26 -6.92
C VAL A 307 -2.24 8.15 -5.66
N ILE A 308 -1.96 9.45 -5.78
CA ILE A 308 -2.09 10.37 -4.63
C ILE A 308 -3.57 10.51 -4.21
N ALA A 309 -4.51 10.54 -5.16
CA ALA A 309 -5.94 10.50 -4.85
C ALA A 309 -6.34 9.21 -4.11
N HIS A 310 -5.73 8.07 -4.45
CA HIS A 310 -5.87 6.80 -3.75
C HIS A 310 -5.37 6.91 -2.30
N GLU A 311 -4.13 7.34 -2.10
CA GLU A 311 -3.53 7.45 -0.77
C GLU A 311 -4.26 8.47 0.12
N ILE A 312 -4.75 9.58 -0.44
CA ILE A 312 -5.60 10.54 0.27
C ILE A 312 -6.91 9.86 0.71
N SER A 313 -7.54 9.08 -0.16
CA SER A 313 -8.82 8.40 0.13
C SER A 313 -8.67 7.40 1.29
N HIS A 314 -7.52 6.77 1.45
CA HIS A 314 -7.20 5.93 2.59
C HIS A 314 -7.32 6.64 3.94
N SER A 315 -7.19 7.96 3.98
CA SER A 315 -7.37 8.73 5.23
C SER A 315 -8.72 8.45 5.89
N TRP A 316 -9.75 8.11 5.11
CA TRP A 316 -11.07 7.70 5.62
C TRP A 316 -11.28 6.19 5.55
N THR A 317 -10.95 5.57 4.40
CA THR A 317 -11.20 4.14 4.11
C THR A 317 -9.90 3.34 4.16
N GLY A 318 -9.56 2.81 5.31
CA GLY A 318 -8.31 2.15 5.65
C GLY A 318 -7.73 2.64 6.97
N ASN A 319 -7.63 3.95 7.17
CA ASN A 319 -7.05 4.56 8.36
C ASN A 319 -8.08 4.90 9.44
N LEU A 320 -9.10 5.72 9.14
CA LEU A 320 -10.19 5.97 10.11
C LEU A 320 -11.05 4.74 10.30
N VAL A 321 -11.49 4.12 9.21
CA VAL A 321 -12.27 2.89 9.20
C VAL A 321 -11.43 1.80 8.58
N THR A 322 -11.13 0.74 9.34
CA THR A 322 -10.14 -0.27 8.98
C THR A 322 -10.76 -1.68 8.92
N ASN A 323 -10.25 -2.56 8.09
CA ASN A 323 -10.60 -3.98 8.16
C ASN A 323 -10.12 -4.59 9.50
N ALA A 324 -10.92 -5.50 10.11
CA ALA A 324 -10.55 -6.13 11.38
C ALA A 324 -9.62 -7.34 11.22
N SER A 325 -9.46 -7.86 10.02
CA SER A 325 -8.57 -8.96 9.64
C SER A 325 -8.17 -8.78 8.19
N TRP A 326 -7.01 -9.29 7.80
CA TRP A 326 -6.51 -9.22 6.42
C TRP A 326 -7.37 -10.03 5.42
N GLU A 327 -8.21 -10.94 5.90
CA GLU A 327 -9.24 -11.58 5.06
C GLU A 327 -10.27 -10.59 4.53
N HIS A 328 -10.46 -9.46 5.23
CA HIS A 328 -11.39 -8.39 4.87
C HIS A 328 -10.71 -7.18 4.21
N PHE A 329 -9.53 -7.36 3.62
CA PHE A 329 -8.70 -6.29 3.04
C PHE A 329 -9.41 -5.45 1.98
N TRP A 330 -10.41 -6.01 1.29
CA TRP A 330 -11.25 -5.27 0.35
C TRP A 330 -12.02 -4.09 0.99
N LEU A 331 -12.25 -4.14 2.32
CA LEU A 331 -12.88 -3.02 3.03
C LEU A 331 -11.98 -1.78 3.03
N ASN A 332 -10.67 -1.96 3.11
CA ASN A 332 -9.73 -0.86 2.92
C ASN A 332 -9.66 -0.51 1.43
N GLU A 333 -9.20 -1.42 0.59
CA GLU A 333 -8.79 -1.14 -0.78
C GLU A 333 -9.94 -0.90 -1.75
N GLY A 334 -11.01 -1.68 -1.63
CA GLY A 334 -12.18 -1.55 -2.49
C GLY A 334 -12.90 -0.23 -2.29
N HIS A 335 -13.05 0.21 -1.02
CA HIS A 335 -13.65 1.50 -0.71
C HIS A 335 -12.73 2.63 -1.17
N THR A 336 -11.43 2.54 -0.89
CA THR A 336 -10.45 3.54 -1.31
C THR A 336 -10.42 3.70 -2.83
N LYS A 337 -10.43 2.59 -3.57
CA LYS A 337 -10.46 2.60 -5.04
C LYS A 337 -11.78 3.20 -5.58
N TYR A 338 -12.89 2.96 -4.90
CA TYR A 338 -14.17 3.57 -5.23
C TYR A 338 -14.18 5.08 -4.97
N VAL A 339 -13.65 5.53 -3.81
CA VAL A 339 -13.54 6.96 -3.47
C VAL A 339 -12.56 7.67 -4.41
N GLU A 340 -11.41 7.07 -4.75
CA GLU A 340 -10.48 7.54 -5.78
C GLU A 340 -11.24 7.84 -7.09
N GLY A 341 -12.05 6.88 -7.56
CA GLY A 341 -12.87 7.08 -8.76
C GLY A 341 -13.85 8.25 -8.66
N LEU A 342 -14.46 8.48 -7.49
CA LEU A 342 -15.34 9.63 -7.24
C LEU A 342 -14.56 10.96 -7.21
N VAL A 343 -13.37 11.00 -6.61
CA VAL A 343 -12.48 12.17 -6.62
C VAL A 343 -12.10 12.52 -8.05
N LEU A 344 -11.71 11.54 -8.85
CA LEU A 344 -11.37 11.73 -10.26
C LEU A 344 -12.57 12.20 -11.08
N GLU A 345 -13.79 11.74 -10.76
CA GLU A 345 -15.02 12.23 -11.39
C GLU A 345 -15.28 13.70 -11.09
N LEU A 346 -15.09 14.14 -9.84
CA LEU A 346 -15.26 15.54 -9.47
C LEU A 346 -14.27 16.46 -10.20
N LEU A 347 -13.06 15.98 -10.46
CA LEU A 347 -12.00 16.77 -11.08
C LEU A 347 -12.03 16.74 -12.61
N TYR A 348 -12.35 15.59 -13.20
CA TYR A 348 -12.18 15.34 -14.64
C TYR A 348 -13.47 14.92 -15.35
N GLY A 349 -14.58 14.78 -14.62
CA GLY A 349 -15.90 14.46 -15.16
C GLY A 349 -16.19 12.95 -15.25
N THR A 350 -17.47 12.66 -15.53
CA THR A 350 -18.02 11.30 -15.53
C THR A 350 -17.35 10.41 -16.57
N ASP A 351 -17.09 10.91 -17.79
CA ASP A 351 -16.46 10.13 -18.86
C ASP A 351 -15.05 9.63 -18.44
N TYR A 352 -14.33 10.43 -17.63
CA TYR A 352 -13.03 10.02 -17.09
C TYR A 352 -13.18 8.89 -16.07
N ARG A 353 -14.16 8.99 -15.16
CA ARG A 353 -14.44 7.91 -14.17
C ARG A 353 -14.86 6.62 -14.86
N GLU A 354 -15.68 6.70 -15.91
CA GLU A 354 -16.06 5.51 -16.69
C GLU A 354 -14.84 4.82 -17.32
N LEU A 355 -13.94 5.60 -17.91
CA LEU A 355 -12.69 5.08 -18.47
C LEU A 355 -11.80 4.45 -17.39
N PHE A 356 -11.73 5.05 -16.21
CA PHE A 356 -10.99 4.54 -15.05
C PHE A 356 -11.57 3.19 -14.57
N ILE A 357 -12.89 3.07 -14.47
CA ILE A 357 -13.59 1.82 -14.12
C ILE A 357 -13.37 0.75 -15.18
N GLU A 358 -13.42 1.12 -16.46
CA GLU A 358 -13.18 0.20 -17.59
C GLU A 358 -11.76 -0.38 -17.54
N LEU A 359 -10.75 0.46 -17.32
CA LEU A 359 -9.36 0.02 -17.14
C LEU A 359 -9.22 -0.93 -15.94
N GLY A 360 -9.82 -0.58 -14.79
CA GLY A 360 -9.80 -1.42 -13.59
C GLY A 360 -10.50 -2.77 -13.78
N TYR A 361 -11.61 -2.80 -14.50
CA TYR A 361 -12.29 -4.03 -14.86
C TYR A 361 -11.41 -4.93 -15.75
N GLU A 362 -10.71 -4.35 -16.74
CA GLU A 362 -9.78 -5.12 -17.58
C GLU A 362 -8.58 -5.66 -16.77
N GLU A 363 -8.03 -4.88 -15.83
CA GLU A 363 -6.96 -5.34 -14.92
C GLU A 363 -7.44 -6.52 -14.05
N LEU A 364 -8.68 -6.46 -13.54
CA LEU A 364 -9.27 -7.56 -12.79
C LEU A 364 -9.40 -8.83 -13.62
N GLN A 365 -9.89 -8.72 -14.86
CA GLN A 365 -10.04 -9.88 -15.75
C GLN A 365 -8.68 -10.54 -16.04
N ILE A 366 -7.63 -9.76 -16.26
CA ILE A 366 -6.28 -10.28 -16.47
C ILE A 366 -5.79 -11.01 -15.22
N CYS A 367 -5.91 -10.39 -14.05
CA CYS A 367 -5.50 -11.00 -12.80
C CYS A 367 -6.24 -12.31 -12.50
N LEU A 368 -7.56 -12.33 -12.68
CA LEU A 368 -8.35 -13.57 -12.50
C LEU A 368 -7.94 -14.67 -13.47
N GLY A 369 -7.55 -14.32 -14.68
CA GLY A 369 -7.04 -15.26 -15.69
C GLY A 369 -5.69 -15.89 -15.36
N GLU A 370 -4.91 -15.30 -14.45
CA GLU A 370 -3.64 -15.88 -13.97
C GLU A 370 -3.85 -17.00 -12.93
N PHE A 371 -5.01 -17.04 -12.27
CA PHE A 371 -5.35 -18.06 -11.30
C PHE A 371 -5.98 -19.29 -11.98
N LYS A 372 -5.68 -20.46 -11.44
CA LYS A 372 -6.43 -21.67 -11.80
C LYS A 372 -7.87 -21.55 -11.31
N GLU A 373 -8.80 -22.17 -12.02
CA GLU A 373 -10.20 -22.22 -11.61
C GLU A 373 -10.35 -22.74 -10.17
N GLY A 374 -11.14 -22.05 -9.38
CA GLY A 374 -11.36 -22.40 -7.95
C GLY A 374 -10.22 -22.01 -7.00
N HIS A 375 -9.20 -21.27 -7.45
CA HIS A 375 -8.07 -20.92 -6.59
C HIS A 375 -8.53 -20.09 -5.37
N PRO A 376 -8.16 -20.48 -4.13
CA PRO A 376 -8.69 -19.83 -2.91
C PRO A 376 -8.31 -18.35 -2.78
N LEU A 377 -7.17 -17.92 -3.30
CA LEU A 377 -6.72 -16.51 -3.27
C LEU A 377 -7.31 -15.65 -4.40
N ALA A 378 -8.11 -16.23 -5.31
CA ALA A 378 -8.88 -15.47 -6.31
C ALA A 378 -10.21 -14.92 -5.75
N LYS A 379 -10.51 -15.15 -4.48
CA LYS A 379 -11.68 -14.63 -3.77
C LYS A 379 -11.43 -13.22 -3.25
N MET A 380 -12.48 -12.40 -3.16
CA MET A 380 -12.38 -11.08 -2.54
C MET A 380 -12.21 -11.17 -1.02
N VAL A 381 -12.83 -12.19 -0.40
CA VAL A 381 -12.64 -12.55 1.01
C VAL A 381 -12.02 -13.95 1.05
N PRO A 382 -10.69 -14.08 0.98
CA PRO A 382 -9.99 -15.36 1.03
C PRO A 382 -9.90 -15.88 2.47
N CYS A 383 -9.64 -17.17 2.65
CA CYS A 383 -9.17 -17.73 3.92
C CYS A 383 -7.63 -17.64 3.97
N LEU A 384 -7.10 -16.97 4.97
CA LEU A 384 -5.65 -16.76 5.14
C LEU A 384 -5.01 -17.69 6.18
N THR A 385 -5.75 -18.65 6.73
CA THR A 385 -5.18 -19.64 7.66
C THR A 385 -4.01 -20.40 7.01
N GLY A 386 -2.81 -20.24 7.55
CA GLY A 386 -1.58 -20.85 7.03
C GLY A 386 -1.02 -20.20 5.74
N VAL A 387 -1.59 -19.09 5.29
CA VAL A 387 -1.12 -18.34 4.11
C VAL A 387 -0.35 -17.10 4.57
N HIS A 388 0.81 -16.82 3.94
CA HIS A 388 1.49 -15.54 4.15
C HIS A 388 0.72 -14.43 3.44
N THR A 389 0.49 -13.31 4.11
CA THR A 389 -0.28 -12.18 3.57
C THR A 389 0.33 -11.62 2.27
N ASP A 390 1.66 -11.60 2.13
CA ASP A 390 2.34 -11.18 0.90
C ASP A 390 2.04 -12.09 -0.30
N ASP A 391 1.81 -13.40 -0.07
CA ASP A 391 1.43 -14.34 -1.13
C ASP A 391 -0.04 -14.14 -1.59
N ALA A 392 -0.88 -13.56 -0.74
CA ALA A 392 -2.28 -13.25 -1.03
C ALA A 392 -2.47 -11.88 -1.72
N PHE A 393 -1.43 -11.07 -1.81
CA PHE A 393 -1.51 -9.73 -2.39
C PHE A 393 -1.82 -9.79 -3.89
N SER A 394 -2.93 -9.14 -4.31
CA SER A 394 -3.37 -9.06 -5.69
C SER A 394 -4.23 -7.82 -5.92
N VAL A 395 -4.62 -7.53 -7.17
CA VAL A 395 -5.55 -6.44 -7.49
C VAL A 395 -7.03 -6.76 -7.18
N ILE A 396 -7.34 -7.99 -6.75
CA ILE A 396 -8.72 -8.44 -6.52
C ILE A 396 -9.43 -7.61 -5.44
N PRO A 397 -8.90 -7.41 -4.21
CA PRO A 397 -9.55 -6.59 -3.20
C PRO A 397 -9.80 -5.14 -3.66
N TYR A 398 -8.91 -4.59 -4.48
CA TYR A 398 -9.01 -3.25 -5.06
C TYR A 398 -10.12 -3.17 -6.10
N GLN A 399 -9.97 -3.92 -7.19
CA GLN A 399 -10.82 -3.79 -8.36
C GLN A 399 -12.19 -4.46 -8.16
N LYS A 400 -12.24 -5.69 -7.62
CA LYS A 400 -13.51 -6.39 -7.36
C LYS A 400 -14.30 -5.66 -6.27
N GLY A 401 -13.62 -5.13 -5.23
CA GLY A 401 -14.25 -4.35 -4.16
C GLY A 401 -14.85 -3.05 -4.67
N SER A 402 -14.10 -2.26 -5.46
CA SER A 402 -14.62 -1.00 -6.02
C SER A 402 -15.75 -1.23 -7.04
N LEU A 403 -15.68 -2.31 -7.82
CA LEU A 403 -16.73 -2.70 -8.76
C LEU A 403 -18.01 -3.16 -8.05
N LEU A 404 -17.91 -3.80 -6.87
CA LEU A 404 -19.07 -4.09 -6.03
C LEU A 404 -19.75 -2.79 -5.57
N LEU A 405 -19.00 -1.81 -5.10
CA LEU A 405 -19.56 -0.52 -4.67
C LEU A 405 -20.16 0.24 -5.86
N TYR A 406 -19.53 0.20 -7.03
CA TYR A 406 -20.08 0.80 -8.23
C TYR A 406 -21.34 0.07 -8.73
N TYR A 407 -21.40 -1.26 -8.63
CA TYR A 407 -22.61 -2.04 -8.88
C TYR A 407 -23.77 -1.61 -7.95
N LEU A 408 -23.50 -1.44 -6.66
CA LEU A 408 -24.49 -0.94 -5.71
C LEU A 408 -24.95 0.49 -6.06
N GLU A 409 -24.01 1.35 -6.47
CA GLU A 409 -24.32 2.72 -6.96
C GLU A 409 -25.27 2.68 -8.17
N GLN A 410 -25.01 1.81 -9.14
CA GLN A 410 -25.86 1.67 -10.33
C GLN A 410 -27.22 1.05 -10.02
N THR A 411 -27.32 0.23 -8.98
CA THR A 411 -28.55 -0.48 -8.60
C THR A 411 -29.45 0.37 -7.71
N TYR A 412 -28.88 1.02 -6.69
CA TYR A 412 -29.63 1.76 -5.66
C TYR A 412 -29.56 3.29 -5.82
N GLY A 413 -28.76 3.76 -6.77
CA GLY A 413 -28.59 5.19 -7.09
C GLY A 413 -27.43 5.83 -6.34
N LYS A 414 -26.71 6.72 -7.06
CA LYS A 414 -25.52 7.40 -6.58
C LYS A 414 -25.76 8.18 -5.27
N ALA A 415 -26.87 8.90 -5.17
CA ALA A 415 -27.18 9.70 -3.98
C ALA A 415 -27.35 8.83 -2.73
N ALA A 416 -27.98 7.65 -2.84
CA ALA A 416 -28.16 6.72 -1.74
C ALA A 416 -26.82 6.14 -1.26
N ILE A 417 -25.95 5.74 -2.20
CA ILE A 417 -24.63 5.17 -1.86
C ILE A 417 -23.69 6.25 -1.27
N LEU A 418 -23.71 7.48 -1.76
CA LEU A 418 -22.93 8.57 -1.16
C LEU A 418 -23.41 8.93 0.25
N SER A 419 -24.73 8.92 0.48
CA SER A 419 -25.30 9.10 1.83
C SER A 419 -24.88 7.97 2.78
N TRP A 420 -24.95 6.73 2.28
CA TRP A 420 -24.49 5.56 3.03
C TRP A 420 -22.98 5.65 3.34
N LEU A 421 -22.14 6.01 2.37
CA LEU A 421 -20.68 6.12 2.55
C LEU A 421 -20.32 7.13 3.66
N LYS A 422 -20.95 8.31 3.65
CA LYS A 422 -20.76 9.31 4.72
C LYS A 422 -21.19 8.77 6.09
N SER A 423 -22.33 8.08 6.14
CA SER A 423 -22.84 7.47 7.37
C SER A 423 -21.93 6.34 7.85
N TYR A 424 -21.40 5.52 6.92
CA TYR A 424 -20.45 4.45 7.20
C TYR A 424 -19.17 4.97 7.83
N ILE A 425 -18.54 5.98 7.21
CA ILE A 425 -17.31 6.60 7.73
C ILE A 425 -17.57 7.24 9.11
N SER A 426 -18.65 7.98 9.27
CA SER A 426 -18.99 8.63 10.54
C SER A 426 -19.27 7.62 11.65
N HIS A 427 -19.97 6.51 11.35
CA HIS A 427 -20.35 5.50 12.33
C HIS A 427 -19.17 4.66 12.80
N PHE A 428 -18.29 4.25 11.85
CA PHE A 428 -17.17 3.35 12.16
C PHE A 428 -15.83 4.08 12.31
N ARG A 429 -15.83 5.41 12.36
CA ARG A 429 -14.57 6.18 12.54
C ARG A 429 -13.77 5.66 13.74
N ARG A 430 -12.47 5.44 13.54
CA ARG A 430 -11.51 4.93 14.54
C ARG A 430 -11.76 3.48 14.99
N HIS A 431 -12.64 2.76 14.28
CA HIS A 431 -12.91 1.34 14.54
C HIS A 431 -12.45 0.47 13.38
N SER A 432 -12.34 -0.81 13.68
CA SER A 432 -12.08 -1.87 12.69
C SER A 432 -13.30 -2.78 12.61
N LEU A 433 -13.63 -3.29 11.41
CA LEU A 433 -14.83 -4.09 11.18
C LEU A 433 -14.61 -5.24 10.19
N SER A 434 -15.53 -6.20 10.22
CA SER A 434 -15.59 -7.33 9.29
C SER A 434 -16.51 -7.05 8.11
N THR A 435 -16.42 -7.88 7.06
CA THR A 435 -17.38 -7.89 5.95
C THR A 435 -18.80 -8.10 6.44
N ARG A 436 -19.01 -8.91 7.49
CA ARG A 436 -20.35 -9.16 8.05
C ARG A 436 -20.95 -7.90 8.67
N THR A 437 -20.20 -7.22 9.52
CA THR A 437 -20.62 -5.95 10.14
C THR A 437 -20.89 -4.88 9.09
N TRP A 438 -20.05 -4.83 8.04
CA TRP A 438 -20.27 -3.96 6.88
C TRP A 438 -21.60 -4.25 6.17
N MET A 439 -21.92 -5.53 5.89
CA MET A 439 -23.18 -5.94 5.26
C MET A 439 -24.40 -5.61 6.11
N ASP A 440 -24.34 -5.84 7.42
CA ASP A 440 -25.42 -5.54 8.34
C ASP A 440 -25.69 -4.02 8.38
N PHE A 441 -24.64 -3.18 8.37
CA PHE A 441 -24.77 -1.73 8.29
C PHE A 441 -25.34 -1.27 6.94
N LEU A 442 -24.91 -1.86 5.83
CA LEU A 442 -25.45 -1.58 4.50
C LEU A 442 -26.95 -1.88 4.45
N ALA A 443 -27.36 -3.04 4.96
CA ALA A 443 -28.76 -3.46 5.00
C ALA A 443 -29.62 -2.58 5.93
N ALA A 444 -29.06 -2.09 7.02
CA ALA A 444 -29.74 -1.14 7.90
C ALA A 444 -30.01 0.20 7.19
N HIS A 445 -29.16 0.61 6.25
CA HIS A 445 -29.27 1.89 5.53
C HIS A 445 -30.12 1.79 4.25
N LEU A 446 -29.91 0.74 3.43
CA LEU A 446 -30.59 0.56 2.13
C LEU A 446 -31.85 -0.31 2.21
N GLY A 447 -32.10 -0.96 3.35
CA GLY A 447 -33.18 -1.93 3.53
C GLY A 447 -32.69 -3.38 3.46
N GLN A 448 -33.38 -4.28 4.18
CA GLN A 448 -32.99 -5.70 4.31
C GLN A 448 -33.03 -6.48 2.97
N THR A 449 -33.75 -6.00 1.99
CA THR A 449 -33.85 -6.63 0.66
C THR A 449 -32.51 -6.70 -0.07
N VAL A 450 -31.59 -5.76 0.20
CA VAL A 450 -30.23 -5.78 -0.40
C VAL A 450 -29.49 -7.08 -0.14
N LEU A 451 -29.74 -7.73 1.01
CA LEU A 451 -29.12 -9.01 1.36
C LEU A 451 -29.63 -10.18 0.51
N GLN A 452 -30.78 -10.04 -0.15
CA GLN A 452 -31.39 -11.06 -1.00
C GLN A 452 -31.23 -10.75 -2.49
N GLU A 453 -31.22 -9.47 -2.86
CA GLU A 453 -31.13 -9.00 -4.25
C GLU A 453 -29.74 -9.11 -4.85
N VAL A 454 -28.69 -9.00 -3.99
CA VAL A 454 -27.28 -9.07 -4.43
C VAL A 454 -26.76 -10.50 -4.26
N ASN A 455 -26.08 -11.02 -5.28
CA ASN A 455 -25.39 -12.32 -5.18
C ASN A 455 -24.08 -12.20 -4.38
N TRP A 456 -24.21 -12.03 -3.06
CA TRP A 456 -23.08 -11.84 -2.15
C TRP A 456 -22.08 -12.98 -2.18
N ASN A 457 -22.55 -14.21 -2.34
CA ASN A 457 -21.67 -15.39 -2.40
C ASN A 457 -20.69 -15.28 -3.57
N GLU A 458 -21.17 -14.89 -4.74
CA GLU A 458 -20.32 -14.76 -5.93
C GLU A 458 -19.40 -13.54 -5.84
N TRP A 459 -19.91 -12.42 -5.32
CA TRP A 459 -19.09 -11.23 -5.11
C TRP A 459 -17.95 -11.47 -4.11
N LEU A 460 -18.25 -12.04 -2.95
CA LEU A 460 -17.30 -12.15 -1.84
C LEU A 460 -16.42 -13.40 -1.95
N TYR A 461 -17.00 -14.53 -2.35
CA TYR A 461 -16.34 -15.85 -2.27
C TYR A 461 -16.18 -16.54 -3.61
N GLY A 462 -16.75 -16.02 -4.68
CA GLY A 462 -16.51 -16.50 -6.04
C GLY A 462 -15.07 -16.20 -6.49
N SER A 463 -14.40 -17.22 -7.06
CA SER A 463 -13.03 -17.15 -7.57
C SER A 463 -12.94 -16.91 -9.09
N GLY A 464 -14.09 -16.79 -9.76
CA GLY A 464 -14.22 -16.54 -11.18
C GLY A 464 -14.53 -15.09 -11.53
N PRO A 465 -14.99 -14.85 -12.78
CA PRO A 465 -15.47 -13.54 -13.22
C PRO A 465 -16.54 -12.98 -12.28
N ILE A 466 -16.60 -11.65 -12.15
CA ILE A 466 -17.65 -11.02 -11.33
C ILE A 466 -19.02 -11.20 -11.98
N PRO A 467 -20.12 -11.29 -11.19
CA PRO A 467 -21.46 -11.56 -11.70
C PRO A 467 -22.12 -10.38 -12.43
N TRP A 468 -21.35 -9.34 -12.73
CA TRP A 468 -21.84 -8.13 -13.37
C TRP A 468 -20.74 -7.47 -14.21
N VAL A 469 -21.13 -6.86 -15.33
CA VAL A 469 -20.20 -6.13 -16.21
C VAL A 469 -20.55 -4.65 -16.16
N PRO A 470 -19.59 -3.74 -15.86
CA PRO A 470 -19.87 -2.31 -15.82
C PRO A 470 -20.31 -1.83 -17.21
N LYS A 471 -21.39 -1.05 -17.24
CA LYS A 471 -21.84 -0.36 -18.44
C LYS A 471 -21.14 0.98 -18.53
N SER A 472 -20.64 1.33 -19.71
CA SER A 472 -20.00 2.60 -20.02
C SER A 472 -20.54 3.11 -21.37
N ASP A 473 -20.69 4.41 -21.50
CA ASP A 473 -21.02 5.07 -22.76
C ASP A 473 -19.87 5.00 -23.78
N ARG A 474 -18.68 4.55 -23.33
CA ARG A 474 -17.48 4.31 -24.15
C ARG A 474 -17.00 5.52 -24.96
N LYS A 475 -17.37 6.74 -24.55
CA LYS A 475 -16.99 7.96 -25.27
C LYS A 475 -15.47 8.11 -25.43
N LEU A 476 -14.72 7.87 -24.31
CA LEU A 476 -13.27 7.97 -24.33
C LEU A 476 -12.60 6.67 -24.81
N SER A 477 -13.18 5.49 -24.57
CA SER A 477 -12.55 4.22 -24.94
C SER A 477 -12.78 3.82 -26.40
N SER A 478 -13.81 4.34 -27.08
CA SER A 478 -14.09 4.03 -28.48
C SER A 478 -12.97 4.46 -29.45
N VAL A 479 -12.36 5.63 -29.20
CA VAL A 479 -11.20 6.07 -30.00
C VAL A 479 -9.98 5.18 -29.77
N VAL A 480 -9.81 4.68 -28.54
CA VAL A 480 -8.76 3.71 -28.22
C VAL A 480 -8.95 2.42 -29.03
N ASP A 481 -10.18 1.90 -29.12
CA ASP A 481 -10.48 0.70 -29.93
C ASP A 481 -10.14 0.90 -31.41
N GLN A 482 -10.48 2.05 -31.97
CA GLN A 482 -10.15 2.37 -33.37
C GLN A 482 -8.65 2.35 -33.62
N VAL A 483 -7.86 2.91 -32.68
CA VAL A 483 -6.40 2.91 -32.77
C VAL A 483 -5.83 1.49 -32.60
N VAL A 484 -6.34 0.71 -31.63
CA VAL A 484 -5.96 -0.70 -31.44
C VAL A 484 -6.19 -1.50 -32.69
N GLU A 485 -7.41 -1.38 -33.29
CA GLU A 485 -7.76 -2.09 -34.52
C GLU A 485 -6.84 -1.68 -35.69
N ARG A 486 -6.52 -0.40 -35.81
CA ARG A 486 -5.62 0.11 -36.85
C ARG A 486 -4.21 -0.48 -36.69
N ILE A 487 -3.66 -0.49 -35.48
CA ILE A 487 -2.34 -1.07 -35.20
C ILE A 487 -2.33 -2.58 -35.47
N ARG A 488 -3.43 -3.28 -35.13
CA ARG A 488 -3.53 -4.73 -35.27
C ARG A 488 -3.67 -5.19 -36.73
N SER A 489 -4.46 -4.48 -37.51
CA SER A 489 -4.87 -4.89 -38.86
C SER A 489 -3.97 -4.34 -39.97
N THR A 490 -3.05 -3.42 -39.67
CA THR A 490 -2.30 -2.69 -40.69
C THR A 490 -0.78 -2.77 -40.45
N PRO A 491 0.04 -3.03 -41.47
CA PRO A 491 1.48 -2.92 -41.41
C PRO A 491 1.90 -1.45 -41.46
N LEU A 492 2.11 -0.82 -40.31
CA LEU A 492 2.38 0.61 -40.15
C LEU A 492 3.64 1.10 -40.88
N GLY A 493 4.59 0.19 -41.14
CA GLY A 493 5.83 0.54 -41.87
C GLY A 493 5.60 0.82 -43.36
N SER A 494 4.55 0.29 -43.97
CA SER A 494 4.22 0.48 -45.38
C SER A 494 2.99 1.35 -45.59
N ASP A 495 2.14 1.55 -44.57
CA ASP A 495 0.94 2.38 -44.61
C ASP A 495 1.16 3.67 -43.80
N THR A 496 1.66 4.71 -44.48
CA THR A 496 1.96 6.01 -43.88
C THR A 496 0.73 6.75 -43.38
N ASP A 497 -0.45 6.54 -44.00
CA ASP A 497 -1.71 7.20 -43.59
C ASP A 497 -2.20 6.58 -42.27
N SER A 498 -2.11 5.27 -42.13
CA SER A 498 -2.43 4.59 -40.88
C SER A 498 -1.46 4.97 -39.76
N ALA A 499 -0.17 5.06 -40.04
CA ALA A 499 0.82 5.52 -39.06
C ALA A 499 0.56 6.97 -38.62
N ALA A 500 0.27 7.87 -39.56
CA ALA A 500 -0.08 9.26 -39.26
C ALA A 500 -1.37 9.36 -38.43
N TYR A 501 -2.40 8.55 -38.73
CA TYR A 501 -3.64 8.47 -37.96
C TYR A 501 -3.35 8.04 -36.51
N VAL A 502 -2.62 6.94 -36.32
CA VAL A 502 -2.24 6.43 -34.99
C VAL A 502 -1.51 7.51 -34.18
N ARG A 503 -0.54 8.20 -34.79
CA ARG A 503 0.21 9.28 -34.15
C ARG A 503 -0.72 10.40 -33.72
N CYS A 504 -1.54 10.91 -34.64
CA CYS A 504 -2.46 12.03 -34.36
C CYS A 504 -3.40 11.68 -33.20
N GLN A 505 -4.01 10.49 -33.22
CA GLN A 505 -4.91 10.07 -32.14
C GLN A 505 -4.18 9.90 -30.81
N TYR A 506 -2.96 9.32 -30.81
CA TYR A 506 -2.17 9.14 -29.59
C TYR A 506 -1.77 10.48 -28.96
N GLU A 507 -1.42 11.48 -29.76
CA GLU A 507 -1.10 12.83 -29.28
C GLU A 507 -2.29 13.52 -28.64
N LEU A 508 -3.51 13.29 -29.14
CA LEU A 508 -4.77 13.82 -28.59
C LEU A 508 -5.28 13.06 -27.36
N MET A 509 -4.85 11.82 -27.15
CA MET A 509 -5.29 11.01 -26.02
C MET A 509 -4.84 11.58 -24.69
N ILE A 510 -5.74 11.59 -23.70
CA ILE A 510 -5.39 11.83 -22.30
C ILE A 510 -4.54 10.64 -21.76
N PRO A 511 -3.75 10.83 -20.69
CA PRO A 511 -2.86 9.80 -20.16
C PRO A 511 -3.55 8.45 -19.88
N LEU A 512 -4.78 8.48 -19.35
CA LEU A 512 -5.55 7.26 -19.06
C LEU A 512 -5.95 6.49 -20.33
N GLN A 513 -6.30 7.20 -21.44
CA GLN A 513 -6.55 6.56 -22.73
C GLN A 513 -5.28 5.91 -23.29
N ARG A 514 -4.11 6.56 -23.14
CA ARG A 514 -2.81 5.98 -23.54
C ARG A 514 -2.52 4.70 -22.75
N GLN A 515 -2.79 4.67 -21.45
CA GLN A 515 -2.64 3.45 -20.64
C GLN A 515 -3.58 2.34 -21.14
N LEU A 516 -4.85 2.65 -21.40
CA LEU A 516 -5.82 1.70 -21.93
C LEU A 516 -5.43 1.15 -23.31
N LEU A 517 -4.87 2.01 -24.18
CA LEU A 517 -4.37 1.59 -25.50
C LEU A 517 -3.33 0.48 -25.37
N TRP A 518 -2.29 0.69 -24.56
CA TRP A 518 -1.24 -0.31 -24.36
C TRP A 518 -1.76 -1.55 -23.64
N GLN A 519 -2.72 -1.38 -22.70
CA GLN A 519 -3.39 -2.50 -22.02
C GLN A 519 -4.17 -3.38 -23.01
N ARG A 520 -4.90 -2.78 -23.95
CA ARG A 520 -5.67 -3.52 -24.96
C ARG A 520 -4.79 -4.20 -25.99
N LEU A 521 -3.68 -3.57 -26.38
CA LEU A 521 -2.72 -4.19 -27.30
C LEU A 521 -2.09 -5.47 -26.72
N LEU A 522 -1.96 -5.59 -25.40
CA LEU A 522 -1.53 -6.85 -24.76
C LEU A 522 -2.45 -8.05 -25.03
N LYS A 523 -3.71 -7.82 -25.38
CA LYS A 523 -4.64 -8.91 -25.77
C LYS A 523 -4.35 -9.49 -27.16
N TYR A 524 -3.53 -8.79 -27.96
CA TYR A 524 -3.25 -9.12 -29.36
C TYR A 524 -1.79 -9.43 -29.66
N ILE A 525 -1.02 -9.73 -28.60
CA ILE A 525 0.38 -10.18 -28.75
C ILE A 525 0.42 -11.60 -29.35
N PRO A 526 1.45 -11.93 -30.14
CA PRO A 526 2.57 -11.07 -30.54
C PRO A 526 2.17 -10.03 -31.60
N LEU A 527 2.69 -8.81 -31.47
CA LEU A 527 2.60 -7.79 -32.52
C LEU A 527 3.75 -7.96 -33.52
N SER A 528 3.57 -7.49 -34.77
CA SER A 528 4.63 -7.54 -35.76
C SER A 528 5.82 -6.68 -35.36
N HIS A 529 7.04 -7.16 -35.60
CA HIS A 529 8.28 -6.41 -35.29
C HIS A 529 8.36 -5.09 -36.03
N ASP A 530 7.80 -5.02 -37.26
CA ASP A 530 7.75 -3.76 -38.01
C ASP A 530 6.84 -2.74 -37.32
N ASN A 531 5.64 -3.15 -36.87
CA ASN A 531 4.76 -2.26 -36.12
C ASN A 531 5.40 -1.80 -34.80
N LEU A 532 6.08 -2.68 -34.06
CA LEU A 532 6.80 -2.31 -32.84
C LEU A 532 7.88 -1.27 -33.11
N ARG A 533 8.67 -1.47 -34.17
CA ARG A 533 9.73 -0.52 -34.59
C ARG A 533 9.13 0.84 -34.94
N VAL A 534 8.04 0.87 -35.72
CA VAL A 534 7.37 2.11 -36.15
C VAL A 534 6.75 2.83 -34.94
N LEU A 535 6.02 2.11 -34.09
CA LEU A 535 5.39 2.67 -32.89
C LEU A 535 6.42 3.32 -31.95
N ASP A 536 7.55 2.65 -31.68
CA ASP A 536 8.56 3.20 -30.81
C ASP A 536 9.29 4.40 -31.42
N SER A 537 9.63 4.33 -32.71
CA SER A 537 10.27 5.46 -33.41
C SER A 537 9.37 6.69 -33.49
N MET A 538 8.05 6.49 -33.63
CA MET A 538 7.06 7.55 -33.82
C MET A 538 6.59 8.17 -32.50
N LEU A 539 6.36 7.33 -31.49
CA LEU A 539 5.73 7.72 -30.22
C LEU A 539 6.72 7.77 -29.04
N ALA A 540 7.97 7.34 -29.25
CA ALA A 540 9.03 7.25 -28.23
C ALA A 540 8.58 6.51 -26.95
N VAL A 541 7.81 5.43 -27.10
CA VAL A 541 7.13 4.71 -26.00
C VAL A 541 8.14 4.15 -25.00
N SER A 542 9.26 3.58 -25.50
CA SER A 542 10.34 3.04 -24.68
C SER A 542 11.00 4.08 -23.77
N ARG A 543 10.89 5.39 -24.12
CA ARG A 543 11.45 6.53 -23.39
C ARG A 543 10.38 7.33 -22.62
N SER A 544 9.14 6.85 -22.57
CA SER A 544 8.07 7.52 -21.82
C SER A 544 8.47 7.72 -20.36
N GLN A 545 8.22 8.91 -19.81
CA GLN A 545 8.40 9.14 -18.37
C GLN A 545 7.28 8.51 -17.54
N ASN A 546 6.12 8.21 -18.15
CA ASN A 546 5.02 7.53 -17.49
C ASN A 546 5.34 6.02 -17.35
N ALA A 547 5.56 5.58 -16.11
CA ALA A 547 5.96 4.22 -15.78
C ALA A 547 4.87 3.18 -16.14
N GLU A 548 3.59 3.53 -16.10
CA GLU A 548 2.48 2.64 -16.50
C GLU A 548 2.51 2.35 -18.01
N ILE A 549 2.94 3.32 -18.81
CA ILE A 549 3.14 3.14 -20.27
C ILE A 549 4.39 2.30 -20.53
N ARG A 550 5.54 2.64 -19.91
CA ARG A 550 6.79 1.86 -20.08
C ARG A 550 6.62 0.40 -19.66
N TYR A 551 5.89 0.15 -18.58
CA TYR A 551 5.58 -1.20 -18.10
C TYR A 551 4.84 -2.02 -19.16
N ARG A 552 3.71 -1.49 -19.68
CA ARG A 552 2.90 -2.21 -20.68
C ARG A 552 3.67 -2.40 -21.99
N TRP A 553 4.42 -1.39 -22.40
CA TRP A 553 5.31 -1.49 -23.55
C TRP A 553 6.36 -2.60 -23.38
N SER A 554 7.00 -2.67 -22.21
CA SER A 554 7.96 -3.73 -21.90
C SER A 554 7.34 -5.12 -22.04
N LEU A 555 6.12 -5.33 -21.54
CA LEU A 555 5.41 -6.60 -21.70
C LEU A 555 5.11 -6.92 -23.17
N ILE A 556 4.63 -5.94 -23.96
CA ILE A 556 4.35 -6.09 -25.38
C ILE A 556 5.62 -6.51 -26.14
N VAL A 557 6.73 -5.84 -25.89
CA VAL A 557 8.04 -6.12 -26.49
C VAL A 557 8.50 -7.55 -26.18
N LEU A 558 8.44 -7.94 -24.91
CA LEU A 558 8.92 -9.24 -24.44
C LEU A 558 8.04 -10.40 -24.95
N TYR A 559 6.73 -10.29 -24.86
CA TYR A 559 5.82 -11.32 -25.34
C TYR A 559 5.75 -11.39 -26.88
N SER A 560 6.09 -10.30 -27.57
CA SER A 560 6.26 -10.32 -29.04
C SER A 560 7.67 -10.76 -29.48
N GLN A 561 8.55 -11.10 -28.54
CA GLN A 561 9.93 -11.51 -28.78
C GLN A 561 10.73 -10.52 -29.67
N TYR A 562 10.53 -9.22 -29.42
CA TYR A 562 11.19 -8.14 -30.15
C TYR A 562 12.54 -7.79 -29.51
N LEU A 563 13.62 -8.42 -30.02
CA LEU A 563 14.97 -8.31 -29.43
C LEU A 563 15.48 -6.87 -29.26
N PRO A 564 15.28 -5.92 -30.22
CA PRO A 564 15.76 -4.54 -30.05
C PRO A 564 15.14 -3.80 -28.86
N GLY A 565 14.03 -4.24 -28.32
CA GLY A 565 13.37 -3.62 -27.17
C GLY A 565 13.79 -4.18 -25.81
N VAL A 566 14.55 -5.26 -25.76
CA VAL A 566 14.92 -5.95 -24.51
C VAL A 566 15.76 -5.06 -23.59
N ASP A 567 16.74 -4.34 -24.12
CA ASP A 567 17.60 -3.47 -23.31
C ASP A 567 16.81 -2.34 -22.64
N CYS A 568 15.82 -1.75 -23.33
CA CYS A 568 14.94 -0.74 -22.74
C CYS A 568 14.03 -1.33 -21.63
N ALA A 569 13.57 -2.57 -21.78
CA ALA A 569 12.81 -3.26 -20.74
C ALA A 569 13.68 -3.55 -19.50
N LEU A 570 14.93 -3.98 -19.69
CA LEU A 570 15.89 -4.20 -18.59
C LEU A 570 16.29 -2.89 -17.91
N GLU A 571 16.50 -1.81 -18.67
CA GLU A 571 16.77 -0.47 -18.11
C GLU A 571 15.62 -0.01 -17.22
N PHE A 572 14.37 -0.14 -17.69
CA PHE A 572 13.19 0.20 -16.88
C PHE A 572 13.12 -0.68 -15.63
N LEU A 573 13.33 -1.97 -15.77
CA LEU A 573 13.34 -2.93 -14.67
C LEU A 573 14.36 -2.56 -13.59
N ASN A 574 15.56 -2.13 -13.99
CA ASN A 574 16.66 -1.78 -13.08
C ASN A 574 16.54 -0.37 -12.49
N SER A 575 15.65 0.47 -13.01
CA SER A 575 15.47 1.85 -12.55
C SER A 575 14.50 1.98 -11.36
N GLN A 576 13.79 0.90 -11.01
CA GLN A 576 12.73 0.92 -9.98
C GLN A 576 12.51 -0.47 -9.38
N GLY A 577 11.87 -0.54 -8.19
CA GLY A 577 11.61 -1.78 -7.46
C GLY A 577 10.13 -2.11 -7.23
N ARG A 578 9.21 -1.37 -7.87
CA ARG A 578 7.76 -1.54 -7.68
C ARG A 578 7.30 -2.92 -8.16
N MET A 579 6.73 -3.73 -7.27
CA MET A 579 6.36 -5.12 -7.55
C MET A 579 5.37 -5.27 -8.71
N LYS A 580 4.44 -4.32 -8.86
CA LYS A 580 3.49 -4.25 -9.98
C LYS A 580 4.19 -4.35 -11.35
N PHE A 581 5.40 -3.77 -11.47
CA PHE A 581 6.17 -3.75 -12.71
C PHE A 581 7.22 -4.86 -12.74
N THR A 582 7.94 -5.00 -11.64
CA THR A 582 9.13 -5.87 -11.56
C THR A 582 8.77 -7.34 -11.77
N ARG A 583 7.77 -7.86 -11.07
CA ARG A 583 7.39 -9.28 -11.14
C ARG A 583 6.88 -9.70 -12.52
N PRO A 584 5.90 -9.01 -13.17
CA PRO A 584 5.43 -9.42 -14.50
C PRO A 584 6.50 -9.30 -15.58
N ILE A 585 7.40 -8.30 -15.51
CA ILE A 585 8.49 -8.18 -16.47
C ILE A 585 9.47 -9.36 -16.34
N TYR A 586 9.85 -9.78 -15.12
CA TYR A 586 10.68 -10.97 -14.93
C TYR A 586 9.99 -12.24 -15.42
N LYS A 587 8.70 -12.42 -15.17
CA LYS A 587 7.92 -13.55 -15.72
C LYS A 587 7.95 -13.56 -17.26
N ALA A 588 7.76 -12.40 -17.90
CA ALA A 588 7.80 -12.27 -19.36
C ALA A 588 9.21 -12.58 -19.93
N LEU A 589 10.29 -12.11 -19.28
CA LEU A 589 11.66 -12.42 -19.62
C LEU A 589 11.94 -13.94 -19.54
N MET A 590 11.46 -14.59 -18.47
CA MET A 590 11.63 -16.03 -18.28
C MET A 590 10.80 -16.88 -19.25
N ALA A 591 9.69 -16.37 -19.77
CA ALA A 591 8.89 -17.03 -20.78
C ALA A 591 9.58 -17.09 -22.17
N TRP A 592 10.60 -16.27 -22.38
CA TRP A 592 11.36 -16.23 -23.65
C TRP A 592 12.71 -16.94 -23.52
N PRO A 593 12.86 -18.20 -24.04
CA PRO A 593 14.03 -19.05 -23.80
C PRO A 593 15.36 -18.41 -24.19
N THR A 594 15.41 -17.64 -25.30
CA THR A 594 16.63 -17.03 -25.84
C THR A 594 17.28 -16.04 -24.86
N ILE A 595 16.50 -15.30 -24.07
CA ILE A 595 17.00 -14.26 -23.16
C ILE A 595 16.91 -14.65 -21.67
N ARG A 596 16.44 -15.88 -21.37
CA ARG A 596 16.25 -16.36 -19.99
C ARG A 596 17.51 -16.24 -19.13
N GLN A 597 18.67 -16.62 -19.68
CA GLN A 597 19.93 -16.51 -18.95
C GLN A 597 20.32 -15.06 -18.69
N GLN A 598 20.05 -14.15 -19.63
CA GLN A 598 20.25 -12.71 -19.45
C GLN A 598 19.36 -12.17 -18.32
N ALA A 599 18.09 -12.60 -18.25
CA ALA A 599 17.18 -12.22 -17.17
C ALA A 599 17.66 -12.68 -15.79
N ILE A 600 18.14 -13.95 -15.67
CA ILE A 600 18.70 -14.48 -14.42
C ILE A 600 19.95 -13.70 -14.00
N ASN A 601 20.85 -13.41 -14.94
CA ASN A 601 22.06 -12.63 -14.67
C ASN A 601 21.73 -11.21 -14.23
N ASN A 602 20.76 -10.55 -14.90
CA ASN A 602 20.26 -9.24 -14.53
C ASN A 602 19.68 -9.25 -13.11
N PHE A 603 18.86 -10.22 -12.78
CA PHE A 603 18.31 -10.34 -11.43
C PHE A 603 19.42 -10.49 -10.38
N LYS A 604 20.36 -11.40 -10.58
CA LYS A 604 21.47 -11.62 -9.63
C LYS A 604 22.27 -10.35 -9.36
N SER A 605 22.54 -9.55 -10.39
CA SER A 605 23.28 -8.30 -10.26
C SER A 605 22.45 -7.19 -9.61
N HIS A 606 21.13 -7.17 -9.86
CA HIS A 606 20.24 -6.11 -9.37
C HIS A 606 19.54 -6.45 -8.03
N ARG A 607 19.56 -7.71 -7.62
CA ARG A 607 18.93 -8.19 -6.36
C ARG A 607 19.26 -7.35 -5.12
N PRO A 608 20.52 -6.92 -4.89
CA PRO A 608 20.84 -6.09 -3.72
C PRO A 608 20.12 -4.73 -3.68
N PHE A 609 19.65 -4.24 -4.82
CA PHE A 609 18.96 -2.96 -4.97
C PHE A 609 17.43 -3.07 -4.84
N LEU A 610 16.90 -4.29 -4.68
CA LEU A 610 15.47 -4.53 -4.51
C LEU A 610 15.09 -4.61 -3.02
N HIS A 611 13.85 -4.24 -2.72
CA HIS A 611 13.26 -4.53 -1.41
C HIS A 611 13.29 -6.05 -1.14
N PRO A 612 13.57 -6.51 0.11
CA PRO A 612 13.64 -7.94 0.44
C PRO A 612 12.41 -8.74 0.00
N THR A 613 11.21 -8.20 0.21
CA THR A 613 9.95 -8.81 -0.23
C THR A 613 9.90 -8.96 -1.76
N THR A 614 10.25 -7.90 -2.50
CA THR A 614 10.29 -7.95 -3.98
C THR A 614 11.30 -9.00 -4.45
N ALA A 615 12.51 -8.99 -3.88
CA ALA A 615 13.56 -9.95 -4.25
C ALA A 615 13.12 -11.40 -4.05
N LYS A 616 12.54 -11.72 -2.87
CA LYS A 616 12.02 -13.05 -2.55
C LYS A 616 10.91 -13.51 -3.50
N LEU A 617 9.96 -12.62 -3.83
CA LEU A 617 8.87 -12.95 -4.74
C LEU A 617 9.35 -13.12 -6.18
N VAL A 618 10.32 -12.31 -6.64
CA VAL A 618 10.95 -12.49 -7.95
C VAL A 618 11.75 -13.79 -8.00
N GLU A 619 12.51 -14.15 -6.96
CA GLU A 619 13.22 -15.45 -6.87
C GLU A 619 12.26 -16.63 -7.10
N LYS A 620 11.09 -16.58 -6.47
CA LYS A 620 10.01 -17.57 -6.66
C LYS A 620 9.48 -17.56 -8.11
N ASP A 621 9.23 -16.37 -8.67
CA ASP A 621 8.70 -16.21 -10.04
C ASP A 621 9.66 -16.74 -11.12
N ILE A 622 10.99 -16.63 -10.91
CA ILE A 622 12.02 -17.07 -11.86
C ILE A 622 12.63 -18.45 -11.53
N GLY A 623 12.13 -19.12 -10.50
CA GLY A 623 12.52 -20.50 -10.16
C GLY A 623 13.93 -20.61 -9.56
N LEU A 624 14.38 -19.64 -8.77
CA LEU A 624 15.64 -19.68 -8.02
C LEU A 624 15.47 -20.11 -6.55
N CYS A 625 14.24 -20.31 -6.08
CA CYS A 625 13.88 -20.83 -4.75
C CYS A 625 13.38 -22.27 -4.86
#